data_ab717f398f902bcfc03ee65bbcf43c70
#
_entry.id   ab717f398f902bcfc03ee65bbcf43c70
#
_cell.length_a   1.000
_cell.length_b   1.000
_cell.length_c   1.000
_cell.angle_alpha   90.00
_cell.angle_beta   90.00
_cell.angle_gamma   90.00
#
_symmetry.space_group_name_H-M   'P 1'
#
loop_
_entity.id
_entity.type
_entity.pdbx_description
1 polymer ?
#
loop_
_entity_poly.entity_id
_entity_poly.type
_entity_poly.pdbx_seq_one_letter_code
_entity_poly.pdbx_strand_id
1 'polypeptide(L)'
;DEEVDAIIYNGAYTSLMEENVTDFSKKIKILYTFDIRVQLDFGNSGATDDSITKEPFTIYISGIDTYGEVSETSRSDVNLIAVVNPKTYQILLVTTPRDYYVPIPGVSGGQKDKLTHAGIYGIDASMRTLGELYETDINYYARLNFTSLIDIVDTLGGVDVYSELAFQTGTE
;
A
#
# COMPACT_ATOMS: atom_id res chain seq x y z
N ASP A 1 -12.48 25.10 -2.85
CA ASP A 1 -13.12 24.00 -2.11
C ASP A 1 -12.98 22.78 -3.01
N GLU A 2 -12.00 21.96 -2.73
CA GLU A 2 -11.87 20.64 -3.37
C GLU A 2 -12.75 19.67 -2.58
N GLU A 3 -13.68 19.01 -3.26
CA GLU A 3 -14.48 17.93 -2.68
C GLU A 3 -13.59 16.70 -2.53
N VAL A 4 -13.59 16.11 -1.34
CA VAL A 4 -12.87 14.87 -1.04
C VAL A 4 -13.91 13.77 -0.87
N ASP A 5 -13.85 12.73 -1.69
CA ASP A 5 -14.83 11.65 -1.71
C ASP A 5 -14.65 10.66 -0.55
N ALA A 6 -13.41 10.42 -0.11
CA ALA A 6 -13.12 9.54 1.02
C ALA A 6 -11.85 9.95 1.76
N ILE A 7 -11.83 9.71 3.07
CA ILE A 7 -10.65 9.91 3.93
C ILE A 7 -10.38 8.60 4.66
N ILE A 8 -9.16 8.08 4.53
CA ILE A 8 -8.66 6.97 5.33
C ILE A 8 -7.75 7.55 6.40
N TYR A 9 -8.04 7.31 7.66
CA TYR A 9 -7.24 7.81 8.77
C TYR A 9 -7.11 6.77 9.89
N ASN A 10 -6.07 6.91 10.70
CA ASN A 10 -5.89 6.05 11.87
C ASN A 10 -6.92 6.41 12.95
N GLY A 11 -7.66 5.40 13.45
CA GLY A 11 -8.71 5.58 14.46
C GLY A 11 -8.24 6.23 15.77
N ALA A 12 -6.94 6.17 16.07
CA ALA A 12 -6.35 6.88 17.22
C ALA A 12 -6.51 8.42 17.12
N TYR A 13 -6.72 8.96 15.93
CA TYR A 13 -6.92 10.40 15.70
C TYR A 13 -8.38 10.81 15.61
N THR A 14 -9.35 9.92 15.86
CA THR A 14 -10.79 10.23 15.77
C THR A 14 -11.16 11.44 16.61
N SER A 15 -10.72 11.49 17.88
CA SER A 15 -11.00 12.62 18.78
C SER A 15 -10.41 13.94 18.26
N LEU A 16 -9.21 13.90 17.69
CA LEU A 16 -8.58 15.08 17.11
C LEU A 16 -9.33 15.58 15.85
N MET A 17 -9.85 14.65 15.05
CA MET A 17 -10.67 14.98 13.88
C MET A 17 -12.02 15.58 14.32
N GLU A 18 -12.65 15.02 15.36
CA GLU A 18 -13.91 15.55 15.92
C GLU A 18 -13.74 16.96 16.46
N GLU A 19 -12.60 17.29 17.08
CA GLU A 19 -12.32 18.63 17.60
C GLU A 19 -12.05 19.67 16.50
N ASN A 20 -11.44 19.25 15.37
CA ASN A 20 -10.95 20.16 14.36
C ASN A 20 -11.82 20.26 13.09
N VAL A 21 -12.73 19.30 12.88
CA VAL A 21 -13.64 19.31 11.73
C VAL A 21 -15.04 19.70 12.17
N THR A 22 -15.49 20.88 11.76
CA THR A 22 -16.85 21.36 12.05
C THR A 22 -17.89 20.43 11.44
N ASP A 23 -18.83 19.98 12.29
CA ASP A 23 -19.88 19.00 11.91
C ASP A 23 -19.32 17.63 11.45
N PHE A 24 -18.23 17.17 12.06
CA PHE A 24 -17.55 15.89 11.75
C PHE A 24 -18.55 14.74 11.59
N SER A 25 -19.42 14.52 12.57
CA SER A 25 -20.42 13.44 12.56
C SER A 25 -21.48 13.54 11.46
N LYS A 26 -21.67 14.74 10.88
CA LYS A 26 -22.60 14.95 9.75
C LYS A 26 -21.89 14.78 8.40
N LYS A 27 -20.60 15.12 8.34
CA LYS A 27 -19.78 15.09 7.11
C LYS A 27 -19.06 13.78 6.90
N ILE A 28 -18.71 13.10 7.99
CA ILE A 28 -17.92 11.86 7.94
C ILE A 28 -18.78 10.73 8.49
N LYS A 29 -19.14 9.80 7.63
CA LYS A 29 -19.73 8.55 8.03
C LYS A 29 -18.59 7.56 8.25
N ILE A 30 -18.29 7.23 9.50
CA ILE A 30 -17.35 6.15 9.81
C ILE A 30 -18.00 4.85 9.34
N LEU A 31 -17.54 4.34 8.20
CA LEU A 31 -18.11 3.15 7.58
C LEU A 31 -17.49 1.89 8.18
N TYR A 32 -16.24 1.96 8.64
CA TYR A 32 -15.56 0.81 9.22
C TYR A 32 -14.32 1.20 10.02
N THR A 33 -14.01 0.41 11.06
CA THR A 33 -12.74 0.49 11.78
C THR A 33 -11.95 -0.77 11.42
N PHE A 34 -10.82 -0.62 10.74
CA PHE A 34 -9.90 -1.72 10.50
C PHE A 34 -8.87 -1.79 11.62
N ASP A 35 -8.60 -2.99 12.08
CA ASP A 35 -7.37 -3.26 12.82
C ASP A 35 -6.31 -3.67 11.79
N ILE A 36 -5.71 -2.69 11.13
CA ILE A 36 -4.54 -2.96 10.29
C ILE A 36 -3.41 -3.24 11.27
N ARG A 37 -3.18 -4.51 11.57
CA ARG A 37 -1.95 -4.94 12.22
C ARG A 37 -0.83 -4.89 11.19
N VAL A 38 -0.32 -3.70 10.95
CA VAL A 38 0.98 -3.55 10.30
C VAL A 38 1.98 -4.02 11.35
N GLN A 39 2.55 -5.20 11.17
CA GLN A 39 3.72 -5.62 11.92
C GLN A 39 4.87 -4.79 11.38
N LEU A 40 5.01 -3.57 11.95
CA LEU A 40 6.13 -2.70 11.66
C LEU A 40 7.33 -3.32 12.39
N ASP A 41 8.11 -4.10 11.70
CA ASP A 41 9.46 -4.43 12.15
C ASP A 41 10.33 -3.20 11.95
N PHE A 42 10.30 -2.31 12.93
CA PHE A 42 11.21 -1.17 13.00
C PHE A 42 12.60 -1.74 13.34
N GLY A 43 13.33 -2.21 12.34
CA GLY A 43 14.74 -2.47 12.49
C GLY A 43 15.41 -1.23 13.08
N ASN A 44 15.44 -1.18 14.39
CA ASN A 44 16.28 -0.34 15.29
C ASN A 44 16.48 1.16 14.95
N SER A 45 15.61 1.77 14.19
CA SER A 45 15.53 3.23 14.06
C SER A 45 14.32 3.71 14.87
N GLY A 46 14.58 4.38 15.99
CA GLY A 46 13.59 4.85 16.96
C GLY A 46 12.64 5.92 16.39
N ALA A 47 11.95 5.59 15.31
CA ALA A 47 10.85 6.38 14.77
C ALA A 47 9.64 6.21 15.69
N THR A 48 9.34 7.22 16.47
CA THR A 48 8.09 7.33 17.20
C THR A 48 6.93 7.52 16.21
N ASP A 49 5.74 7.05 16.56
CA ASP A 49 4.49 7.10 15.79
C ASP A 49 4.15 8.51 15.22
N ASP A 50 4.74 9.54 15.75
CA ASP A 50 4.67 10.95 15.31
C ASP A 50 5.33 11.24 13.95
N SER A 51 6.17 10.34 13.41
CA SER A 51 6.94 10.60 12.19
C SER A 51 6.08 10.50 10.92
N ILE A 52 5.09 9.59 10.90
CA ILE A 52 4.22 9.34 9.72
C ILE A 52 3.41 10.58 9.33
N THR A 53 3.03 11.40 10.31
CA THR A 53 2.24 12.60 10.05
C THR A 53 3.07 13.85 9.75
N LYS A 54 4.38 13.81 10.00
CA LYS A 54 5.26 14.99 9.96
C LYS A 54 6.35 14.91 8.90
N GLU A 55 6.84 13.72 8.60
CA GLU A 55 7.94 13.52 7.66
C GLU A 55 7.50 12.71 6.43
N PRO A 56 8.08 12.96 5.26
CA PRO A 56 7.84 12.14 4.09
C PRO A 56 8.24 10.68 4.34
N PHE A 57 7.46 9.75 3.80
CA PHE A 57 7.70 8.32 3.92
C PHE A 57 7.31 7.58 2.63
N THR A 58 7.81 6.37 2.49
CA THR A 58 7.53 5.50 1.35
C THR A 58 6.84 4.22 1.79
N ILE A 59 5.86 3.79 1.01
CA ILE A 59 5.14 2.53 1.21
C ILE A 59 5.29 1.67 -0.05
N TYR A 60 5.76 0.45 0.11
CA TYR A 60 5.67 -0.56 -0.94
C TYR A 60 4.31 -1.27 -0.87
N ILE A 61 3.56 -1.24 -1.96
CA ILE A 61 2.28 -1.93 -2.10
C ILE A 61 2.49 -3.11 -3.06
N SER A 62 2.34 -4.33 -2.51
CA SER A 62 2.50 -5.60 -3.22
C SER A 62 1.14 -6.25 -3.44
N GLY A 63 0.75 -6.47 -4.69
CA GLY A 63 -0.42 -7.29 -5.03
C GLY A 63 0.00 -8.70 -5.43
N ILE A 64 -0.63 -9.71 -4.83
CA ILE A 64 -0.39 -11.13 -5.11
C ILE A 64 -1.64 -11.80 -5.66
N ASP A 65 -1.47 -12.76 -6.57
CA ASP A 65 -2.55 -13.51 -7.23
C ASP A 65 -2.96 -14.71 -6.38
N THR A 66 -3.63 -14.44 -5.25
CA THR A 66 -4.13 -15.47 -4.34
C THR A 66 -5.46 -15.05 -3.71
N TYR A 67 -6.17 -16.02 -3.14
CA TYR A 67 -7.36 -15.82 -2.33
C TYR A 67 -7.14 -16.32 -0.90
N GLY A 68 -7.98 -15.88 0.04
CA GLY A 68 -7.91 -16.26 1.44
C GLY A 68 -6.88 -15.46 2.22
N GLU A 69 -6.10 -16.12 3.06
CA GLU A 69 -5.06 -15.46 3.85
C GLU A 69 -3.90 -14.95 2.97
N VAL A 70 -3.39 -13.78 3.31
CA VAL A 70 -2.28 -13.17 2.58
C VAL A 70 -0.99 -13.94 2.87
N SER A 71 -0.41 -14.58 1.85
CA SER A 71 0.86 -15.30 1.98
C SER A 71 2.05 -14.34 2.13
N GLU A 72 2.94 -14.64 3.05
CA GLU A 72 4.19 -13.88 3.23
C GLU A 72 5.16 -14.08 2.05
N THR A 73 5.11 -15.24 1.41
CA THR A 73 5.98 -15.60 0.28
C THR A 73 5.14 -15.97 -0.94
N SER A 74 5.10 -15.09 -1.90
CA SER A 74 4.40 -15.28 -3.17
C SER A 74 4.97 -14.32 -4.21
N ARG A 75 4.74 -14.58 -5.49
CA ARG A 75 5.06 -13.63 -6.55
C ARG A 75 4.28 -12.33 -6.32
N SER A 76 4.96 -11.19 -6.49
CA SER A 76 4.32 -9.87 -6.50
C SER A 76 3.98 -9.48 -7.92
N ASP A 77 2.72 -9.57 -8.28
CA ASP A 77 2.24 -9.23 -9.63
C ASP A 77 1.99 -7.73 -9.78
N VAL A 78 1.69 -7.05 -8.68
CA VAL A 78 1.64 -5.60 -8.59
C VAL A 78 2.77 -5.13 -7.69
N ASN A 79 3.58 -4.20 -8.21
CA ASN A 79 4.67 -3.56 -7.48
C ASN A 79 4.51 -2.05 -7.59
N LEU A 80 3.99 -1.43 -6.54
CA LEU A 80 3.72 0.00 -6.47
C LEU A 80 4.47 0.60 -5.27
N ILE A 81 5.14 1.72 -5.48
CA ILE A 81 5.68 2.55 -4.39
C ILE A 81 4.82 3.80 -4.29
N ALA A 82 4.28 4.06 -3.11
CA ALA A 82 3.66 5.33 -2.76
C ALA A 82 4.65 6.16 -1.95
N VAL A 83 5.03 7.33 -2.46
CA VAL A 83 5.82 8.33 -1.73
C VAL A 83 4.85 9.36 -1.19
N VAL A 84 4.72 9.43 0.12
CA VAL A 84 3.75 10.29 0.80
C VAL A 84 4.49 11.44 1.46
N ASN A 85 4.07 12.68 1.15
CA ASN A 85 4.59 13.88 1.81
C ASN A 85 3.45 14.56 2.58
N PRO A 86 3.36 14.35 3.91
CA PRO A 86 2.30 14.94 4.72
C PRO A 86 2.43 16.47 4.86
N LYS A 87 3.62 17.02 4.66
CA LYS A 87 3.83 18.48 4.73
C LYS A 87 3.24 19.23 3.55
N THR A 88 3.22 18.61 2.37
CA THR A 88 2.71 19.21 1.14
C THR A 88 1.39 18.59 0.68
N TYR A 89 0.90 17.57 1.40
CA TYR A 89 -0.30 16.80 1.04
C TYR A 89 -0.21 16.17 -0.36
N GLN A 90 0.99 15.72 -0.74
CA GLN A 90 1.24 15.12 -2.05
C GLN A 90 1.55 13.64 -1.92
N ILE A 91 1.05 12.86 -2.87
CA ILE A 91 1.34 11.44 -3.01
C ILE A 91 1.82 11.20 -4.45
N LEU A 92 3.01 10.61 -4.57
CA LEU A 92 3.52 10.11 -5.84
C LEU A 92 3.38 8.59 -5.88
N LEU A 93 2.76 8.06 -6.92
CA LEU A 93 2.64 6.62 -7.16
C LEU A 93 3.58 6.21 -8.29
N VAL A 94 4.45 5.25 -8.01
CA VAL A 94 5.42 4.70 -8.97
C VAL A 94 5.15 3.21 -9.13
N THR A 95 4.66 2.82 -10.31
CA THR A 95 4.40 1.41 -10.65
C THR A 95 5.60 0.81 -11.38
N THR A 96 6.05 -0.35 -10.94
CA THR A 96 7.12 -1.10 -11.59
C THR A 96 6.55 -2.40 -12.19
N PRO A 97 6.73 -2.66 -13.49
CA PRO A 97 6.25 -3.90 -14.11
C PRO A 97 6.83 -5.13 -13.43
N ARG A 98 6.01 -6.16 -13.20
CA ARG A 98 6.41 -7.40 -12.53
C ARG A 98 7.57 -8.13 -13.23
N ASP A 99 7.66 -7.99 -14.54
CA ASP A 99 8.69 -8.62 -15.37
C ASP A 99 9.98 -7.78 -15.51
N TYR A 100 10.07 -6.66 -14.76
CA TYR A 100 11.27 -5.83 -14.78
C TYR A 100 12.50 -6.66 -14.37
N TYR A 101 13.60 -6.57 -15.14
CA TYR A 101 14.76 -7.44 -15.02
C TYR A 101 15.85 -6.80 -14.17
N VAL A 102 15.92 -7.20 -12.91
CA VAL A 102 16.75 -6.58 -11.86
C VAL A 102 17.53 -7.63 -11.05
N PRO A 103 18.66 -7.27 -10.43
CA PRO A 103 19.26 -8.09 -9.39
C PRO A 103 18.31 -8.15 -8.18
N ILE A 104 18.24 -9.32 -7.51
CA ILE A 104 17.54 -9.46 -6.24
C ILE A 104 18.58 -9.54 -5.13
N PRO A 105 18.79 -8.47 -4.35
CA PRO A 105 19.86 -8.38 -3.37
C PRO A 105 19.83 -9.47 -2.32
N GLY A 106 20.97 -10.07 -2.06
CA GLY A 106 21.10 -11.17 -1.09
C GLY A 106 20.54 -12.51 -1.54
N VAL A 107 19.95 -12.60 -2.75
CA VAL A 107 19.30 -13.80 -3.28
C VAL A 107 19.93 -14.26 -4.60
N SER A 108 19.96 -13.37 -5.59
CA SER A 108 20.32 -13.77 -6.97
C SER A 108 21.82 -13.86 -7.23
N GLY A 109 22.69 -13.65 -6.22
CA GLY A 109 24.14 -13.67 -6.38
C GLY A 109 24.66 -12.64 -7.41
N GLY A 110 23.94 -11.51 -7.59
CA GLY A 110 24.25 -10.46 -8.57
C GLY A 110 23.71 -10.76 -9.97
N GLN A 111 23.10 -11.91 -10.19
CA GLN A 111 22.38 -12.19 -11.44
C GLN A 111 21.05 -11.45 -11.43
N LYS A 112 20.58 -11.07 -12.63
CA LYS A 112 19.26 -10.45 -12.77
C LYS A 112 18.17 -11.50 -12.89
N ASP A 113 17.00 -11.17 -12.36
CA ASP A 113 15.78 -11.98 -12.47
C ASP A 113 14.57 -11.05 -12.59
N LYS A 114 13.38 -11.60 -12.79
CA LYS A 114 12.14 -10.82 -12.81
C LYS A 114 11.83 -10.29 -11.41
N LEU A 115 11.42 -9.05 -11.32
CA LEU A 115 11.04 -8.41 -10.05
C LEU A 115 9.98 -9.21 -9.27
N THR A 116 9.00 -9.82 -9.96
CA THR A 116 7.96 -10.65 -9.33
C THR A 116 8.54 -11.78 -8.48
N HIS A 117 9.72 -12.30 -8.86
CA HIS A 117 10.38 -13.39 -8.12
C HIS A 117 10.95 -12.93 -6.77
N ALA A 118 11.24 -11.65 -6.58
CA ALA A 118 11.66 -11.14 -5.28
C ALA A 118 10.64 -11.46 -4.18
N GLY A 119 9.34 -11.40 -4.50
CA GLY A 119 8.25 -11.72 -3.58
C GLY A 119 8.22 -13.17 -3.08
N ILE A 120 8.83 -14.12 -3.82
CA ILE A 120 8.97 -15.53 -3.40
C ILE A 120 9.91 -15.64 -2.20
N TYR A 121 10.88 -14.73 -2.10
CA TYR A 121 11.86 -14.66 -1.01
C TYR A 121 11.41 -13.74 0.14
N GLY A 122 10.14 -13.31 0.09
CA GLY A 122 9.51 -12.48 1.10
C GLY A 122 9.44 -11.00 0.72
N ILE A 123 8.71 -10.28 1.54
CA ILE A 123 8.45 -8.85 1.31
C ILE A 123 9.72 -8.01 1.39
N ASP A 124 10.64 -8.37 2.30
CA ASP A 124 11.91 -7.66 2.50
C ASP A 124 12.80 -7.75 1.26
N ALA A 125 12.80 -8.89 0.56
CA ALA A 125 13.54 -9.04 -0.68
C ALA A 125 12.99 -8.11 -1.77
N SER A 126 11.66 -7.97 -1.87
CA SER A 126 11.01 -7.03 -2.79
C SER A 126 11.32 -5.58 -2.43
N MET A 127 11.23 -5.21 -1.15
CA MET A 127 11.54 -3.86 -0.68
C MET A 127 12.99 -3.48 -0.97
N ARG A 128 13.95 -4.37 -0.64
CA ARG A 128 15.37 -4.14 -0.96
C ARG A 128 15.62 -4.02 -2.46
N THR A 129 14.99 -4.88 -3.26
CA THR A 129 15.13 -4.83 -4.72
C THR A 129 14.67 -3.50 -5.29
N LEU A 130 13.51 -3.02 -4.86
CA LEU A 130 12.97 -1.73 -5.30
C LEU A 130 13.73 -0.55 -4.69
N GLY A 131 14.17 -0.66 -3.43
CA GLY A 131 15.00 0.34 -2.77
C GLY A 131 16.32 0.57 -3.50
N GLU A 132 17.02 -0.50 -3.91
CA GLU A 132 18.24 -0.40 -4.72
C GLU A 132 17.95 0.12 -6.14
N LEU A 133 16.83 -0.31 -6.76
CA LEU A 133 16.46 0.14 -8.11
C LEU A 133 16.22 1.65 -8.17
N TYR A 134 15.58 2.21 -7.15
CA TYR A 134 15.18 3.63 -7.09
C TYR A 134 16.09 4.48 -6.19
N GLU A 135 17.14 3.88 -5.62
CA GLU A 135 18.08 4.55 -4.70
C GLU A 135 17.34 5.26 -3.55
N THR A 136 16.34 4.58 -2.97
CA THR A 136 15.48 5.12 -1.91
C THR A 136 15.21 4.09 -0.81
N ASP A 137 15.04 4.58 0.42
CA ASP A 137 14.58 3.75 1.52
C ASP A 137 13.06 3.54 1.41
N ILE A 138 12.61 2.31 1.58
CA ILE A 138 11.19 1.97 1.68
C ILE A 138 10.86 1.72 3.15
N ASN A 139 10.02 2.58 3.74
CA ASN A 139 9.76 2.59 5.17
C ASN A 139 8.72 1.57 5.61
N TYR A 140 7.70 1.37 4.76
CA TYR A 140 6.53 0.55 5.09
C TYR A 140 6.15 -0.33 3.91
N TYR A 141 5.31 -1.33 4.16
CA TYR A 141 4.67 -2.08 3.09
C TYR A 141 3.20 -2.39 3.39
N ALA A 142 2.46 -2.65 2.33
CA ALA A 142 1.14 -3.26 2.36
C ALA A 142 1.12 -4.40 1.34
N ARG A 143 0.70 -5.59 1.74
CA ARG A 143 0.57 -6.74 0.85
C ARG A 143 -0.88 -7.14 0.76
N LEU A 144 -1.40 -7.19 -0.46
CA LEU A 144 -2.80 -7.41 -0.77
C LEU A 144 -2.93 -8.62 -1.69
N ASN A 145 -4.02 -9.35 -1.53
CA ASN A 145 -4.49 -10.36 -2.47
C ASN A 145 -5.92 -10.02 -2.94
N PHE A 146 -6.55 -10.87 -3.74
CA PHE A 146 -7.90 -10.60 -4.23
C PHE A 146 -8.91 -10.47 -3.09
N THR A 147 -8.84 -11.32 -2.06
CA THR A 147 -9.73 -11.23 -0.91
C THR A 147 -9.60 -9.89 -0.19
N SER A 148 -8.39 -9.49 0.16
CA SER A 148 -8.16 -8.22 0.85
C SER A 148 -8.52 -7.00 -0.02
N LEU A 149 -8.34 -7.08 -1.34
CA LEU A 149 -8.77 -6.02 -2.25
C LEU A 149 -10.30 -5.91 -2.29
N ILE A 150 -11.02 -7.04 -2.37
CA ILE A 150 -12.49 -7.07 -2.32
C ILE A 150 -12.97 -6.45 -1.00
N ASP A 151 -12.40 -6.88 0.13
CA ASP A 151 -12.76 -6.37 1.46
C ASP A 151 -12.55 -4.84 1.58
N ILE A 152 -11.48 -4.32 0.98
CA ILE A 152 -11.22 -2.87 0.94
C ILE A 152 -12.29 -2.16 0.10
N VAL A 153 -12.56 -2.65 -1.10
CA VAL A 153 -13.56 -2.05 -2.01
C VAL A 153 -14.96 -2.09 -1.39
N ASP A 154 -15.34 -3.22 -0.79
CA ASP A 154 -16.63 -3.37 -0.12
C ASP A 154 -16.77 -2.43 1.07
N THR A 155 -15.67 -2.24 1.81
CA THR A 155 -15.63 -1.29 2.93
C THR A 155 -15.82 0.15 2.51
N LEU A 156 -15.28 0.52 1.34
CA LEU A 156 -15.47 1.85 0.76
C LEU A 156 -16.87 2.04 0.15
N GLY A 157 -17.68 0.98 0.09
CA GLY A 157 -18.99 1.02 -0.54
C GLY A 157 -18.97 0.88 -2.05
N GLY A 158 -17.88 0.39 -2.59
CA GLY A 158 -17.61 0.25 -4.02
C GLY A 158 -16.68 1.34 -4.56
N VAL A 159 -16.24 1.15 -5.79
CA VAL A 159 -15.46 2.14 -6.56
C VAL A 159 -16.03 2.25 -7.97
N ASP A 160 -16.14 3.46 -8.48
CA ASP A 160 -16.55 3.71 -9.85
C ASP A 160 -15.36 3.55 -10.79
N VAL A 161 -15.47 2.63 -11.75
CA VAL A 161 -14.43 2.40 -12.75
C VAL A 161 -15.00 2.71 -14.14
N TYR A 162 -14.41 3.71 -14.80
CA TYR A 162 -14.75 4.00 -16.19
C TYR A 162 -14.06 3.01 -17.13
N SER A 163 -14.83 2.41 -18.05
CA SER A 163 -14.30 1.59 -19.13
C SER A 163 -14.78 2.13 -20.48
N GLU A 164 -13.83 2.35 -21.39
CA GLU A 164 -14.13 2.77 -22.77
C GLU A 164 -14.81 1.67 -23.58
N LEU A 165 -14.60 0.42 -23.19
CA LEU A 165 -15.15 -0.76 -23.87
C LEU A 165 -16.14 -1.47 -22.98
N ALA A 166 -17.30 -1.81 -23.56
CA ALA A 166 -18.20 -2.75 -22.91
C ALA A 166 -17.60 -4.15 -22.95
N PHE A 167 -17.51 -4.80 -21.79
CA PHE A 167 -17.08 -6.20 -21.71
C PHE A 167 -17.99 -6.97 -20.77
N GLN A 168 -18.01 -8.27 -20.94
CA GLN A 168 -18.73 -9.18 -20.05
C GLN A 168 -17.70 -10.08 -19.38
N THR A 169 -17.71 -10.07 -18.05
CA THR A 169 -16.92 -11.04 -17.28
C THR A 169 -17.61 -12.39 -17.35
N GLY A 170 -16.83 -13.46 -17.56
CA GLY A 170 -17.37 -14.80 -17.43
C GLY A 170 -17.89 -15.01 -16.00
N THR A 171 -19.12 -15.44 -15.85
CA THR A 171 -19.60 -15.96 -14.56
C THR A 171 -19.04 -17.36 -14.42
N GLU A 172 -18.16 -17.58 -13.43
CA GLU A 172 -17.89 -18.92 -12.93
C GLU A 172 -19.09 -19.46 -12.16
#